data_adfa4df176b7918baefcbfeb6a462007
#
_entry.id   adfa4df176b7918baefcbfeb6a462007
#
_cell.length_a   1.000
_cell.length_b   1.000
_cell.length_c   1.000
_cell.angle_alpha   90.00
_cell.angle_beta   90.00
_cell.angle_gamma   90.00
#
_symmetry.space_group_name_H-M   'P 1'
#
loop_
_entity.id
_entity.type
_entity.pdbx_description
1 polymer ?
#
loop_
_entity_poly.entity_id
_entity_poly.type
_entity_poly.pdbx_seq_one_letter_code
_entity_poly.pdbx_strand_id
1 'polypeptide(L)'
;DLHLSLRRQRQMCIRDSIGGEIDRLRNSFALGNAIKEGVAVAIVGAPNVGKSTLLNKLLNEDRAMVSEIAGTTRDVIEEQANIGGVRFRFLDTAGIRATGDRLERMGIERTMESIRRAQVVIRLLDARDLEGGIPAAEFTLRQEQRLLTVINKLDAAPEGFRPMKGTIGISARRGDGIEALCRALRDAVDTEGIYHGETVVSNSRHYEALTAARQALASALDGLDRGLPADLLSEEIRPVISRLGEITGRGAIAPDEVLENIFSKFCIGK
;
A
#
# COMPACT_ATOMS: atom_id res chain seq x y z
N ASP A 1 37.10 8.98 27.50
CA ASP A 1 36.36 7.92 26.72
C ASP A 1 34.83 7.94 26.91
N LEU A 2 34.32 8.27 28.11
CA LEU A 2 32.88 8.30 28.39
C LEU A 2 32.15 9.36 27.57
N HIS A 3 32.72 10.55 27.39
CA HIS A 3 32.14 11.64 26.59
C HIS A 3 32.08 11.31 25.10
N LEU A 4 33.01 10.54 24.58
CA LEU A 4 32.99 10.12 23.16
C LEU A 4 31.93 9.03 22.93
N SER A 5 31.72 8.14 23.87
CA SER A 5 30.67 7.10 23.78
C SER A 5 29.30 7.70 23.90
N LEU A 6 29.06 8.65 24.80
CA LEU A 6 27.81 9.38 24.95
C LEU A 6 27.45 10.23 23.70
N ARG A 7 28.45 10.88 23.08
CA ARG A 7 28.26 11.60 21.81
C ARG A 7 27.85 10.65 20.68
N ARG A 8 28.53 9.51 20.52
CA ARG A 8 28.19 8.50 19.52
C ARG A 8 26.79 7.95 19.75
N GLN A 9 26.43 7.64 20.99
CA GLN A 9 25.12 7.11 21.34
C GLN A 9 24.00 8.15 21.04
N ARG A 10 24.23 9.43 21.34
CA ARG A 10 23.29 10.51 21.02
C ARG A 10 23.13 10.74 19.51
N GLN A 11 24.21 10.68 18.75
CA GLN A 11 24.17 10.77 17.28
C GLN A 11 23.40 9.58 16.68
N MET A 12 23.60 8.38 17.22
CA MET A 12 22.90 7.17 16.80
C MET A 12 21.39 7.28 17.05
N CYS A 13 20.97 7.76 18.22
CA CYS A 13 19.55 7.97 18.53
C CYS A 13 18.88 9.00 17.62
N ILE A 14 19.54 10.13 17.32
CA ILE A 14 19.00 11.16 16.41
C ILE A 14 18.88 10.62 14.97
N ARG A 15 19.90 9.92 14.50
CA ARG A 15 19.97 9.26 13.20
C ARG A 15 18.79 8.29 13.01
N ASP A 16 18.59 7.39 13.99
CA ASP A 16 17.55 6.39 13.94
C ASP A 16 16.14 7.03 14.04
N SER A 17 16.00 8.09 14.83
CA SER A 17 14.75 8.83 14.98
C SER A 17 14.32 9.53 13.68
N ILE A 18 15.23 10.24 12.99
CA ILE A 18 14.91 10.96 11.74
C ILE A 18 14.59 9.97 10.62
N GLY A 19 15.42 8.94 10.48
CA GLY A 19 15.19 7.89 9.48
C GLY A 19 13.87 7.17 9.70
N GLY A 20 13.58 6.82 10.95
CA GLY A 20 12.33 6.17 11.34
C GLY A 20 11.11 7.03 11.08
N GLU A 21 11.18 8.34 11.34
CA GLU A 21 10.06 9.26 11.07
C GLU A 21 9.80 9.45 9.58
N ILE A 22 10.85 9.59 8.76
CA ILE A 22 10.70 9.63 7.30
C ILE A 22 10.10 8.31 6.79
N ASP A 23 10.56 7.16 7.27
CA ASP A 23 10.03 5.87 6.86
C ASP A 23 8.57 5.69 7.33
N ARG A 24 8.20 6.15 8.53
CA ARG A 24 6.83 6.16 9.03
C ARG A 24 5.91 6.98 8.13
N LEU A 25 6.27 8.22 7.81
CA LEU A 25 5.51 9.09 6.93
C LEU A 25 5.43 8.53 5.50
N ARG A 26 6.49 7.97 4.98
CA ARG A 26 6.51 7.35 3.66
C ARG A 26 5.59 6.12 3.61
N ASN A 27 5.63 5.27 4.63
CA ASN A 27 4.79 4.08 4.71
C ASN A 27 3.30 4.43 4.88
N SER A 28 2.98 5.59 5.50
CA SER A 28 1.61 6.07 5.61
C SER A 28 0.99 6.48 4.26
N PHE A 29 1.79 6.63 3.19
CA PHE A 29 1.30 7.04 1.88
C PHE A 29 0.32 6.03 1.27
N ALA A 30 0.58 4.73 1.41
CA ALA A 30 -0.33 3.69 0.93
C ALA A 30 -1.72 3.84 1.58
N LEU A 31 -1.73 4.14 2.87
CA LEU A 31 -2.92 4.40 3.66
C LEU A 31 -3.61 5.72 3.25
N GLY A 32 -2.84 6.81 3.11
CA GLY A 32 -3.36 8.10 2.67
C GLY A 32 -3.99 8.07 1.28
N ASN A 33 -3.38 7.32 0.38
CA ASN A 33 -3.90 7.09 -0.96
C ASN A 33 -5.16 6.21 -0.93
N ALA A 34 -5.19 5.21 -0.05
CA ALA A 34 -6.38 4.38 0.19
C ALA A 34 -7.56 5.19 0.73
N ILE A 35 -7.31 6.19 1.59
CA ILE A 35 -8.35 7.11 2.10
C ILE A 35 -8.88 8.00 0.98
N LYS A 36 -8.00 8.59 0.18
CA LYS A 36 -8.34 9.58 -0.85
C LYS A 36 -8.93 8.95 -2.09
N GLU A 37 -8.29 7.93 -2.63
CA GLU A 37 -8.62 7.31 -3.92
C GLU A 37 -9.33 5.97 -3.79
N GLY A 38 -9.28 5.36 -2.61
CA GLY A 38 -9.73 4.01 -2.35
C GLY A 38 -8.66 2.94 -2.63
N VAL A 39 -8.79 1.81 -1.95
CA VAL A 39 -7.89 0.65 -2.07
C VAL A 39 -8.12 -0.07 -3.38
N ALA A 40 -7.11 -0.16 -4.21
CA ALA A 40 -7.20 -0.88 -5.49
C ALA A 40 -7.17 -2.40 -5.25
N VAL A 41 -8.19 -3.10 -5.72
CA VAL A 41 -8.36 -4.56 -5.59
C VAL A 41 -8.45 -5.21 -6.96
N ALA A 42 -7.64 -6.24 -7.21
CA ALA A 42 -7.78 -7.11 -8.37
C ALA A 42 -8.37 -8.45 -7.96
N ILE A 43 -9.39 -8.93 -8.69
CA ILE A 43 -9.96 -10.27 -8.52
C ILE A 43 -9.47 -11.14 -9.67
N VAL A 44 -8.66 -12.14 -9.36
CA VAL A 44 -8.04 -13.04 -10.33
C VAL A 44 -8.44 -14.49 -10.08
N GLY A 45 -8.53 -15.28 -11.13
CA GLY A 45 -8.92 -16.69 -11.05
C GLY A 45 -9.39 -17.22 -12.40
N ALA A 46 -9.53 -18.53 -12.52
CA ALA A 46 -9.96 -19.23 -13.72
C ALA A 46 -11.32 -18.70 -14.26
N PRO A 47 -11.64 -18.95 -15.52
CA PRO A 47 -12.99 -18.72 -16.03
C PRO A 47 -14.03 -19.46 -15.17
N ASN A 48 -15.21 -18.86 -15.01
CA ASN A 48 -16.33 -19.45 -14.27
C ASN A 48 -16.11 -19.78 -12.78
N VAL A 49 -14.99 -19.33 -12.17
CA VAL A 49 -14.74 -19.50 -10.73
C VAL A 49 -15.69 -18.65 -9.85
N GLY A 50 -16.39 -17.69 -10.44
CA GLY A 50 -17.40 -16.86 -9.76
C GLY A 50 -16.93 -15.43 -9.46
N LYS A 51 -15.96 -14.88 -10.22
CA LYS A 51 -15.47 -13.51 -10.05
C LYS A 51 -16.59 -12.46 -10.11
N SER A 52 -17.44 -12.51 -11.12
CA SER A 52 -18.57 -11.56 -11.29
C SER A 52 -19.60 -11.70 -10.18
N THR A 53 -19.86 -12.93 -9.72
CA THR A 53 -20.81 -13.19 -8.63
C THR A 53 -20.27 -12.62 -7.32
N LEU A 54 -18.98 -12.81 -7.05
CA LEU A 54 -18.32 -12.25 -5.88
C LEU A 54 -18.32 -10.72 -5.90
N LEU A 55 -17.93 -10.13 -7.03
CA LEU A 55 -17.94 -8.67 -7.21
C LEU A 55 -19.33 -8.09 -6.93
N ASN A 56 -20.36 -8.64 -7.57
CA ASN A 56 -21.74 -8.19 -7.35
C ASN A 56 -22.18 -8.33 -5.90
N LYS A 57 -21.69 -9.37 -5.19
CA LYS A 57 -22.02 -9.56 -3.79
C LYS A 57 -21.36 -8.51 -2.92
N LEU A 58 -20.08 -8.21 -3.16
CA LEU A 58 -19.33 -7.17 -2.43
C LEU A 58 -19.93 -5.77 -2.67
N LEU A 59 -20.36 -5.46 -3.90
CA LEU A 59 -21.02 -4.20 -4.22
C LEU A 59 -22.41 -4.06 -3.57
N ASN A 60 -23.12 -5.17 -3.39
CA ASN A 60 -24.45 -5.13 -2.76
C ASN A 60 -24.38 -5.00 -1.22
N GLU A 61 -23.31 -5.44 -0.59
CA GLU A 61 -23.08 -5.20 0.83
C GLU A 61 -22.97 -3.69 1.15
N ASP A 62 -22.43 -2.90 0.20
CA ASP A 62 -22.32 -1.44 0.32
C ASP A 62 -23.69 -0.72 0.24
N ARG A 63 -24.59 -1.19 -0.63
CA ARG A 63 -25.90 -0.57 -0.83
C ARG A 63 -26.82 -0.60 0.39
N ALA A 64 -26.48 -1.42 1.38
CA ALA A 64 -27.19 -1.47 2.66
C ALA A 64 -26.84 -0.31 3.60
N MET A 65 -25.82 0.51 3.29
CA MET A 65 -25.28 1.50 4.24
C MET A 65 -25.12 2.94 3.71
N VAL A 66 -25.28 3.27 2.43
CA VAL A 66 -24.99 4.65 1.94
C VAL A 66 -25.93 5.09 0.81
N SER A 67 -26.42 6.33 0.92
CA SER A 67 -27.14 7.09 -0.09
C SER A 67 -26.23 7.43 -1.29
N GLU A 68 -26.85 7.45 -2.47
CA GLU A 68 -26.26 7.76 -3.77
C GLU A 68 -25.45 9.06 -3.78
N ILE A 69 -24.17 8.98 -4.10
CA ILE A 69 -23.43 10.09 -4.70
C ILE A 69 -23.08 9.67 -6.10
N ALA A 70 -23.92 10.10 -7.05
CA ALA A 70 -23.68 10.00 -8.47
C ALA A 70 -22.63 11.04 -8.89
N GLY A 71 -21.64 10.62 -9.65
CA GLY A 71 -20.70 11.50 -10.37
C GLY A 71 -19.32 10.88 -10.41
N THR A 72 -18.79 10.46 -11.52
CA THR A 72 -18.30 11.15 -12.71
C THR A 72 -17.67 10.16 -13.71
N THR A 73 -18.07 10.28 -14.98
CA THR A 73 -17.32 10.29 -16.24
C THR A 73 -16.19 9.28 -16.51
N ARG A 74 -16.44 8.49 -17.58
CA ARG A 74 -15.56 8.08 -18.70
C ARG A 74 -14.08 7.92 -18.35
N ASP A 75 -13.69 6.71 -18.16
CA ASP A 75 -12.53 5.93 -18.61
C ASP A 75 -12.20 4.88 -17.56
N VAL A 76 -12.19 3.59 -17.96
CA VAL A 76 -12.00 2.40 -17.12
C VAL A 76 -13.17 2.17 -16.14
N ILE A 77 -13.97 1.16 -16.42
CA ILE A 77 -15.11 0.77 -15.56
C ILE A 77 -14.53 0.16 -14.27
N GLU A 78 -14.21 1.02 -13.30
CA GLU A 78 -13.87 0.62 -11.94
C GLU A 78 -15.13 0.67 -11.10
N GLU A 79 -15.45 -0.40 -10.41
CA GLU A 79 -16.54 -0.44 -9.46
C GLU A 79 -16.02 -0.22 -8.05
N GLN A 80 -16.79 0.48 -7.24
CA GLN A 80 -16.37 0.85 -5.89
C GLN A 80 -17.35 0.30 -4.86
N ALA A 81 -16.83 -0.18 -3.72
CA ALA A 81 -17.59 -0.54 -2.55
C ALA A 81 -16.96 0.04 -1.29
N ASN A 82 -17.81 0.45 -0.34
CA ASN A 82 -17.36 0.85 0.98
C ASN A 82 -17.53 -0.33 1.95
N ILE A 83 -16.44 -0.90 2.39
CA ILE A 83 -16.43 -2.06 3.28
C ILE A 83 -15.91 -1.64 4.65
N GLY A 84 -16.84 -1.44 5.59
CA GLY A 84 -16.48 -1.05 6.96
C GLY A 84 -15.78 0.31 7.06
N GLY A 85 -16.22 1.30 6.25
CA GLY A 85 -15.68 2.65 6.24
C GLY A 85 -14.47 2.85 5.31
N VAL A 86 -13.95 1.78 4.72
CA VAL A 86 -12.84 1.83 3.75
C VAL A 86 -13.39 1.68 2.34
N ARG A 87 -13.01 2.60 1.43
CA ARG A 87 -13.36 2.55 0.02
C ARG A 87 -12.45 1.59 -0.72
N PHE A 88 -13.03 0.58 -1.38
CA PHE A 88 -12.33 -0.35 -2.26
C PHE A 88 -12.73 -0.12 -3.70
N ARG A 89 -11.75 -0.08 -4.62
CA ARG A 89 -11.93 0.04 -6.08
C ARG A 89 -11.55 -1.27 -6.75
N PHE A 90 -12.48 -1.92 -7.40
CA PHE A 90 -12.25 -3.16 -8.12
C PHE A 90 -11.80 -2.86 -9.55
N LEU A 91 -10.57 -3.28 -9.86
CA LEU A 91 -9.93 -3.02 -11.16
C LEU A 91 -10.44 -4.01 -12.23
N ASP A 92 -10.53 -3.54 -13.47
CA ASP A 92 -10.90 -4.33 -14.67
C ASP A 92 -12.19 -5.15 -14.52
N THR A 93 -13.24 -4.49 -14.04
CA THR A 93 -14.55 -5.14 -13.89
C THR A 93 -15.16 -5.54 -15.24
N ALA A 94 -14.73 -4.93 -16.35
CA ALA A 94 -15.15 -5.30 -17.71
C ALA A 94 -14.67 -6.71 -18.09
N GLY A 95 -13.42 -7.06 -17.78
CA GLY A 95 -12.91 -8.42 -17.97
C GLY A 95 -13.57 -9.47 -17.06
N ILE A 96 -14.03 -9.04 -15.89
CA ILE A 96 -14.78 -9.88 -14.96
C ILE A 96 -16.19 -10.17 -15.47
N ARG A 97 -16.82 -9.24 -16.20
CA ARG A 97 -18.19 -9.36 -16.71
C ARG A 97 -18.29 -9.97 -18.11
N ALA A 98 -17.21 -9.96 -18.89
CA ALA A 98 -17.20 -10.54 -20.23
C ALA A 98 -17.20 -12.07 -20.16
N THR A 99 -18.32 -12.67 -20.50
CA THR A 99 -18.47 -14.12 -20.69
C THR A 99 -18.37 -14.42 -22.18
N GLY A 100 -17.21 -14.91 -22.68
CA GLY A 100 -17.06 -15.33 -24.06
C GLY A 100 -15.63 -15.65 -24.47
N ASP A 101 -15.45 -16.76 -25.17
CA ASP A 101 -14.20 -17.44 -25.54
C ASP A 101 -13.19 -16.67 -26.42
N ARG A 102 -13.45 -15.43 -26.80
CA ARG A 102 -12.66 -14.71 -27.81
C ARG A 102 -11.57 -13.77 -27.28
N LEU A 103 -11.37 -13.71 -25.94
CA LEU A 103 -10.51 -12.71 -25.28
C LEU A 103 -9.40 -13.29 -24.39
N GLU A 104 -9.07 -14.56 -24.52
CA GLU A 104 -8.19 -15.26 -23.58
C GLU A 104 -6.78 -14.66 -23.50
N ARG A 105 -6.16 -14.30 -24.64
CA ARG A 105 -4.81 -13.69 -24.63
C ARG A 105 -4.82 -12.22 -24.17
N MET A 106 -5.78 -11.43 -24.61
CA MET A 106 -5.95 -10.04 -24.12
C MET A 106 -6.37 -9.99 -22.64
N GLY A 107 -7.04 -11.05 -22.15
CA GLY A 107 -7.41 -11.20 -20.74
C GLY A 107 -6.20 -11.37 -19.81
N ILE A 108 -5.17 -12.09 -20.22
CA ILE A 108 -3.98 -12.33 -19.41
C ILE A 108 -3.20 -11.01 -19.19
N GLU A 109 -2.95 -10.25 -20.26
CA GLU A 109 -2.22 -8.97 -20.17
C GLU A 109 -2.97 -7.97 -19.26
N ARG A 110 -4.28 -7.84 -19.40
CA ARG A 110 -5.12 -7.00 -18.54
C ARG A 110 -5.12 -7.48 -17.09
N THR A 111 -5.20 -8.78 -16.88
CA THR A 111 -5.11 -9.37 -15.53
C THR A 111 -3.78 -9.04 -14.87
N MET A 112 -2.67 -9.17 -15.60
CA MET A 112 -1.34 -8.82 -15.10
C MET A 112 -1.20 -7.31 -14.82
N GLU A 113 -1.80 -6.46 -15.66
CA GLU A 113 -1.84 -5.02 -15.41
C GLU A 113 -2.65 -4.69 -14.16
N SER A 114 -3.82 -5.31 -13.99
CA SER A 114 -4.65 -5.15 -12.79
C SER A 114 -3.92 -5.61 -11.53
N ILE A 115 -3.20 -6.74 -11.58
CA ILE A 115 -2.35 -7.21 -10.48
C ILE A 115 -1.27 -6.18 -10.16
N ARG A 116 -0.58 -5.63 -11.17
CA ARG A 116 0.47 -4.62 -10.95
C ARG A 116 -0.04 -3.35 -10.28
N ARG A 117 -1.27 -2.94 -10.57
CA ARG A 117 -1.90 -1.73 -10.02
C ARG A 117 -2.59 -1.95 -8.68
N ALA A 118 -2.97 -3.18 -8.36
CA ALA A 118 -3.68 -3.51 -7.13
C ALA A 118 -2.80 -3.39 -5.88
N GLN A 119 -3.40 -2.99 -4.77
CA GLN A 119 -2.84 -3.08 -3.43
C GLN A 119 -3.20 -4.41 -2.76
N VAL A 120 -4.41 -4.90 -3.07
CA VAL A 120 -4.87 -6.22 -2.62
C VAL A 120 -5.22 -7.07 -3.83
N VAL A 121 -4.73 -8.30 -3.86
CA VAL A 121 -5.05 -9.28 -4.91
C VAL A 121 -5.88 -10.39 -4.29
N ILE A 122 -7.10 -10.58 -4.77
CA ILE A 122 -7.97 -11.71 -4.42
C ILE A 122 -7.74 -12.81 -5.45
N ARG A 123 -7.07 -13.88 -5.04
CA ARG A 123 -6.96 -15.12 -5.82
C ARG A 123 -8.16 -16.00 -5.54
N LEU A 124 -9.06 -16.12 -6.52
CA LEU A 124 -10.29 -16.89 -6.40
C LEU A 124 -10.13 -18.29 -6.99
N LEU A 125 -10.37 -19.31 -6.18
CA LEU A 125 -10.33 -20.72 -6.54
C LEU A 125 -11.74 -21.34 -6.44
N ASP A 126 -12.01 -22.38 -7.23
CA ASP A 126 -13.24 -23.18 -7.12
C ASP A 126 -13.03 -24.33 -6.13
N ALA A 127 -13.90 -24.52 -5.15
CA ALA A 127 -13.79 -25.62 -4.18
C ALA A 127 -13.85 -27.01 -4.83
N ARG A 128 -14.37 -27.12 -6.07
CA ARG A 128 -14.47 -28.35 -6.83
C ARG A 128 -13.21 -28.63 -7.68
N ASP A 129 -12.39 -27.59 -7.93
CA ASP A 129 -11.18 -27.66 -8.74
C ASP A 129 -10.17 -26.63 -8.25
N LEU A 130 -9.36 -27.03 -7.29
CA LEU A 130 -8.34 -26.16 -6.70
C LEU A 130 -7.10 -25.99 -7.59
N GLU A 131 -6.88 -26.92 -8.54
CA GLU A 131 -5.73 -26.91 -9.45
C GLU A 131 -5.99 -26.06 -10.69
N GLY A 132 -7.25 -25.87 -11.10
CA GLY A 132 -7.66 -25.09 -12.28
C GLY A 132 -7.48 -23.57 -12.15
N GLY A 133 -6.89 -23.09 -11.05
CA GLY A 133 -6.64 -21.66 -10.83
C GLY A 133 -5.30 -21.19 -11.40
N ILE A 134 -5.13 -19.87 -11.57
CA ILE A 134 -3.82 -19.30 -11.87
C ILE A 134 -2.89 -19.58 -10.69
N PRO A 135 -1.76 -20.30 -10.88
CA PRO A 135 -0.82 -20.57 -9.80
C PRO A 135 -0.29 -19.26 -9.19
N ALA A 136 -0.14 -19.19 -7.87
CA ALA A 136 0.39 -18.00 -7.22
C ALA A 136 1.82 -17.66 -7.70
N ALA A 137 2.56 -18.64 -8.21
CA ALA A 137 3.90 -18.46 -8.77
C ALA A 137 3.90 -17.78 -10.15
N GLU A 138 2.77 -17.70 -10.85
CA GLU A 138 2.69 -17.07 -12.17
C GLU A 138 2.62 -15.53 -12.11
N PHE A 139 2.35 -14.96 -10.93
CA PHE A 139 2.43 -13.52 -10.76
C PHE A 139 3.34 -13.13 -9.61
N THR A 140 4.29 -12.27 -9.93
CA THR A 140 5.17 -11.69 -8.92
C THR A 140 4.45 -10.55 -8.21
N LEU A 141 4.19 -10.74 -6.92
CA LEU A 141 3.63 -9.69 -6.07
C LEU A 141 4.77 -8.76 -5.59
N ARG A 142 4.48 -7.47 -5.50
CA ARG A 142 5.36 -6.51 -4.84
C ARG A 142 5.27 -6.68 -3.32
N GLN A 143 6.30 -6.26 -2.62
CA GLN A 143 6.39 -6.41 -1.16
C GLN A 143 5.20 -5.76 -0.41
N GLU A 144 4.65 -4.67 -0.98
CA GLU A 144 3.55 -3.91 -0.40
C GLU A 144 2.17 -4.50 -0.74
N GLN A 145 2.09 -5.46 -1.68
CA GLN A 145 0.82 -6.07 -2.09
C GLN A 145 0.41 -7.18 -1.13
N ARG A 146 -0.88 -7.26 -0.86
CA ARG A 146 -1.48 -8.33 -0.05
C ARG A 146 -2.22 -9.33 -0.93
N LEU A 147 -1.92 -10.62 -0.76
CA LEU A 147 -2.62 -11.71 -1.43
C LEU A 147 -3.65 -12.33 -0.48
N LEU A 148 -4.91 -12.33 -0.90
CA LEU A 148 -5.98 -13.07 -0.23
C LEU A 148 -6.38 -14.27 -1.11
N THR A 149 -6.13 -15.48 -0.65
CA THR A 149 -6.60 -16.70 -1.34
C THR A 149 -7.99 -17.05 -0.85
N VAL A 150 -8.95 -17.06 -1.77
CA VAL A 150 -10.37 -17.26 -1.50
C VAL A 150 -10.84 -18.50 -2.24
N ILE A 151 -11.46 -19.44 -1.54
CA ILE A 151 -12.06 -20.65 -2.11
C ILE A 151 -13.57 -20.45 -2.20
N ASN A 152 -14.07 -20.33 -3.41
CA ASN A 152 -15.47 -20.09 -3.70
C ASN A 152 -16.23 -21.40 -3.99
N LYS A 153 -17.54 -21.30 -4.01
CA LYS A 153 -18.50 -22.39 -4.28
C LYS A 153 -18.48 -23.49 -3.22
N LEU A 154 -18.31 -23.11 -1.97
CA LEU A 154 -18.42 -24.07 -0.85
C LEU A 154 -19.78 -24.78 -0.82
N ASP A 155 -20.82 -24.16 -1.36
CA ASP A 155 -22.16 -24.76 -1.52
C ASP A 155 -22.19 -25.93 -2.49
N ALA A 156 -21.18 -26.09 -3.33
CA ALA A 156 -21.02 -27.17 -4.30
C ALA A 156 -19.74 -27.99 -4.08
N ALA A 157 -19.06 -27.78 -2.95
CA ALA A 157 -17.85 -28.50 -2.60
C ALA A 157 -18.14 -30.01 -2.31
N PRO A 158 -17.16 -30.91 -2.51
CA PRO A 158 -17.26 -32.27 -2.11
C PRO A 158 -17.57 -32.42 -0.61
N GLU A 159 -18.28 -33.49 -0.24
CA GLU A 159 -18.59 -33.78 1.15
C GLU A 159 -17.31 -33.90 2.00
N GLY A 160 -17.29 -33.25 3.15
CA GLY A 160 -16.11 -33.22 4.03
C GLY A 160 -15.01 -32.21 3.60
N PHE A 161 -15.19 -31.48 2.53
CA PHE A 161 -14.23 -30.43 2.13
C PHE A 161 -14.05 -29.38 3.23
N ARG A 162 -12.81 -29.05 3.52
CA ARG A 162 -12.45 -27.93 4.42
C ARG A 162 -11.44 -27.01 3.74
N PRO A 163 -11.65 -25.69 3.76
CA PRO A 163 -10.67 -24.73 3.26
C PRO A 163 -9.30 -24.91 3.94
N MET A 164 -8.23 -24.76 3.18
CA MET A 164 -6.87 -24.85 3.69
C MET A 164 -6.58 -23.71 4.68
N LYS A 165 -5.66 -23.95 5.61
CA LYS A 165 -5.19 -22.92 6.55
C LYS A 165 -4.64 -21.73 5.79
N GLY A 166 -5.06 -20.53 6.17
CA GLY A 166 -4.66 -19.28 5.49
C GLY A 166 -5.50 -18.94 4.25
N THR A 167 -6.57 -19.70 3.97
CA THR A 167 -7.53 -19.39 2.92
C THR A 167 -8.89 -19.03 3.50
N ILE A 168 -9.67 -18.27 2.73
CA ILE A 168 -11.02 -17.84 3.11
C ILE A 168 -12.01 -18.62 2.26
N GLY A 169 -12.84 -19.44 2.90
CA GLY A 169 -13.88 -20.18 2.21
C GLY A 169 -15.17 -19.36 2.10
N ILE A 170 -15.75 -19.30 0.90
CA ILE A 170 -16.99 -18.57 0.64
C ILE A 170 -17.97 -19.36 -0.25
N SER A 171 -19.23 -18.97 -0.20
CA SER A 171 -20.19 -19.18 -1.27
C SER A 171 -20.68 -17.81 -1.73
N ALA A 172 -20.11 -17.29 -2.81
CA ALA A 172 -20.53 -16.01 -3.37
C ALA A 172 -22.02 -16.01 -3.77
N ARG A 173 -22.56 -17.19 -4.13
CA ARG A 173 -23.97 -17.37 -4.47
C ARG A 173 -24.88 -17.23 -3.25
N ARG A 174 -24.54 -17.89 -2.14
CA ARG A 174 -25.34 -17.86 -0.91
C ARG A 174 -25.04 -16.67 -0.02
N GLY A 175 -23.83 -16.12 -0.09
CA GLY A 175 -23.33 -15.07 0.79
C GLY A 175 -22.54 -15.61 1.98
N ASP A 176 -22.40 -16.94 2.10
CA ASP A 176 -21.65 -17.55 3.20
C ASP A 176 -20.17 -17.14 3.11
N GLY A 177 -19.57 -16.74 4.23
CA GLY A 177 -18.17 -16.37 4.33
C GLY A 177 -17.81 -14.97 3.78
N ILE A 178 -18.77 -14.22 3.20
CA ILE A 178 -18.51 -12.87 2.67
C ILE A 178 -18.06 -11.90 3.77
N GLU A 179 -18.67 -11.97 4.94
CA GLU A 179 -18.26 -11.16 6.09
C GLU A 179 -16.80 -11.42 6.51
N ALA A 180 -16.36 -12.68 6.47
CA ALA A 180 -14.98 -13.04 6.76
C ALA A 180 -14.02 -12.46 5.70
N LEU A 181 -14.42 -12.47 4.42
CA LEU A 181 -13.67 -11.82 3.35
C LEU A 181 -13.62 -10.29 3.52
N CYS A 182 -14.74 -9.66 3.89
CA CYS A 182 -14.79 -8.22 4.17
C CYS A 182 -13.86 -7.83 5.34
N ARG A 183 -13.79 -8.65 6.39
CA ARG A 183 -12.83 -8.45 7.48
C ARG A 183 -11.39 -8.56 6.97
N ALA A 184 -11.07 -9.62 6.24
CA ALA A 184 -9.73 -9.81 5.68
C ALA A 184 -9.31 -8.70 4.71
N LEU A 185 -10.25 -8.12 3.94
CA LEU A 185 -9.98 -6.94 3.11
C LEU A 185 -9.61 -5.72 3.95
N ARG A 186 -10.33 -5.47 5.04
CA ARG A 186 -10.00 -4.37 5.97
C ARG A 186 -8.66 -4.59 6.65
N ASP A 187 -8.39 -5.82 7.12
CA ASP A 187 -7.15 -6.17 7.80
C ASP A 187 -5.93 -6.13 6.85
N ALA A 188 -6.17 -6.32 5.53
CA ALA A 188 -5.14 -6.19 4.50
C ALA A 188 -4.69 -4.74 4.27
N VAL A 189 -5.53 -3.78 4.67
CA VAL A 189 -5.21 -2.35 4.69
C VAL A 189 -4.84 -2.00 6.12
N ASP A 190 -3.60 -1.61 6.32
CA ASP A 190 -3.15 -1.15 7.65
C ASP A 190 -3.88 0.15 8.03
N THR A 191 -5.05 0.00 8.66
CA THR A 191 -5.92 1.11 9.04
C THR A 191 -5.66 1.60 10.47
N GLU A 192 -4.76 0.96 11.23
CA GLU A 192 -4.50 1.33 12.62
C GLU A 192 -4.02 2.79 12.74
N GLY A 193 -3.19 3.25 11.80
CA GLY A 193 -2.74 4.64 11.75
C GLY A 193 -3.87 5.68 11.56
N ILE A 194 -5.01 5.29 10.93
CA ILE A 194 -6.15 6.20 10.72
C ILE A 194 -6.87 6.49 12.04
N TYR A 195 -7.05 5.47 12.85
CA TYR A 195 -7.83 5.58 14.10
C TYR A 195 -7.08 6.30 15.22
N HIS A 196 -5.75 6.41 15.13
CA HIS A 196 -4.93 7.09 16.13
C HIS A 196 -4.64 8.56 15.85
N GLY A 197 -5.24 9.15 14.80
CA GLY A 197 -5.05 10.57 14.45
C GLY A 197 -3.63 10.91 14.01
N GLU A 198 -2.88 9.93 13.51
CA GLU A 198 -1.54 10.15 13.01
C GLU A 198 -1.54 10.92 11.68
N THR A 199 -0.46 11.67 11.46
CA THR A 199 -0.26 12.38 10.19
C THR A 199 -0.04 11.39 9.06
N VAL A 200 -0.95 11.40 8.07
CA VAL A 200 -0.93 10.51 6.90
C VAL A 200 -0.60 11.29 5.64
N VAL A 201 0.36 10.80 4.87
CA VAL A 201 0.75 11.39 3.58
C VAL A 201 -0.19 10.86 2.49
N SER A 202 -0.94 11.76 1.85
CA SER A 202 -1.87 11.42 0.76
C SER A 202 -1.49 12.03 -0.59
N ASN A 203 -0.39 12.78 -0.67
CA ASN A 203 0.06 13.46 -1.87
C ASN A 203 1.30 12.74 -2.44
N SER A 204 1.23 12.32 -3.72
CA SER A 204 2.34 11.64 -4.41
C SER A 204 3.62 12.46 -4.43
N ARG A 205 3.52 13.79 -4.58
CA ARG A 205 4.69 14.69 -4.54
C ARG A 205 5.38 14.67 -3.17
N HIS A 206 4.60 14.59 -2.08
CA HIS A 206 5.18 14.45 -0.74
C HIS A 206 5.84 13.08 -0.54
N TYR A 207 5.24 12.02 -1.07
CA TYR A 207 5.83 10.69 -1.05
C TYR A 207 7.16 10.62 -1.82
N GLU A 208 7.21 11.23 -3.02
CA GLU A 208 8.44 11.33 -3.82
C GLU A 208 9.52 12.12 -3.09
N ALA A 209 9.16 13.26 -2.49
CA ALA A 209 10.06 14.08 -1.71
C ALA A 209 10.61 13.35 -0.47
N LEU A 210 9.75 12.61 0.27
CA LEU A 210 10.16 11.77 1.40
C LEU A 210 11.10 10.64 0.96
N THR A 211 10.82 10.01 -0.19
CA THR A 211 11.65 8.95 -0.75
C THR A 211 13.03 9.48 -1.13
N ALA A 212 13.09 10.63 -1.79
CA ALA A 212 14.34 11.29 -2.13
C ALA A 212 15.11 11.76 -0.88
N ALA A 213 14.41 12.30 0.12
CA ALA A 213 15.00 12.69 1.41
C ALA A 213 15.61 11.48 2.14
N ARG A 214 14.93 10.32 2.10
CA ARG A 214 15.43 9.07 2.72
C ARG A 214 16.71 8.56 2.05
N GLN A 215 16.78 8.65 0.72
CA GLN A 215 17.98 8.30 -0.03
C GLN A 215 19.15 9.24 0.29
N ALA A 216 18.90 10.54 0.27
CA ALA A 216 19.91 11.53 0.63
C ALA A 216 20.40 11.36 2.08
N LEU A 217 19.50 11.06 3.02
CA LEU A 217 19.85 10.76 4.40
C LEU A 217 20.76 9.53 4.49
N ALA A 218 20.49 8.48 3.71
CA ALA A 218 21.34 7.29 3.68
C ALA A 218 22.76 7.62 3.20
N SER A 219 22.91 8.46 2.16
CA SER A 219 24.23 8.92 1.68
C SER A 219 24.95 9.74 2.74
N ALA A 220 24.28 10.69 3.39
CA ALA A 220 24.86 11.50 4.45
C ALA A 220 25.33 10.65 5.65
N LEU A 221 24.57 9.62 6.00
CA LEU A 221 24.92 8.69 7.08
C LEU A 221 26.13 7.82 6.71
N ASP A 222 26.20 7.32 5.48
CA ASP A 222 27.36 6.59 4.96
C ASP A 222 28.62 7.51 4.96
N GLY A 223 28.48 8.76 4.58
CA GLY A 223 29.53 9.77 4.64
C GLY A 223 30.03 9.98 6.08
N LEU A 224 29.10 10.08 7.04
CA LEU A 224 29.42 10.21 8.46
C LEU A 224 30.19 8.96 8.99
N ASP A 225 29.73 7.77 8.63
CA ASP A 225 30.36 6.52 9.06
C ASP A 225 31.78 6.35 8.45
N ARG A 226 32.03 6.90 7.26
CA ARG A 226 33.36 6.98 6.64
C ARG A 226 34.23 8.11 7.18
N GLY A 227 33.73 8.93 8.08
CA GLY A 227 34.47 10.02 8.72
C GLY A 227 34.71 11.22 7.79
N LEU A 228 33.77 11.54 6.90
CA LEU A 228 33.86 12.73 6.06
C LEU A 228 34.05 14.01 6.91
N PRO A 229 34.87 14.96 6.45
CA PRO A 229 34.97 16.27 7.06
C PRO A 229 33.62 17.01 7.14
N ALA A 230 33.46 17.89 8.13
CA ALA A 230 32.19 18.55 8.42
C ALA A 230 31.64 19.40 7.26
N ASP A 231 32.51 20.00 6.47
CA ASP A 231 32.16 20.75 5.27
C ASP A 231 31.54 19.85 4.19
N LEU A 232 32.14 18.71 3.90
CA LEU A 232 31.62 17.73 2.96
C LEU A 232 30.34 17.08 3.48
N LEU A 233 30.25 16.78 4.79
CA LEU A 233 29.04 16.26 5.38
C LEU A 233 27.88 17.26 5.30
N SER A 234 28.13 18.55 5.42
CA SER A 234 27.11 19.58 5.27
C SER A 234 26.51 19.61 3.85
N GLU A 235 27.33 19.36 2.83
CA GLU A 235 26.85 19.21 1.44
C GLU A 235 25.96 17.99 1.25
N GLU A 236 26.27 16.88 1.90
CA GLU A 236 25.44 15.66 1.86
C GLU A 236 24.08 15.84 2.60
N ILE A 237 24.02 16.72 3.61
CA ILE A 237 22.79 17.01 4.36
C ILE A 237 21.86 17.98 3.62
N ARG A 238 22.38 18.90 2.81
CA ARG A 238 21.58 19.89 2.06
C ARG A 238 20.45 19.28 1.23
N PRO A 239 20.67 18.20 0.46
CA PRO A 239 19.60 17.54 -0.27
C PRO A 239 18.48 17.01 0.63
N VAL A 240 18.79 16.49 1.83
CA VAL A 240 17.78 16.05 2.80
C VAL A 240 16.87 17.19 3.19
N ILE A 241 17.46 18.33 3.58
CA ILE A 241 16.73 19.53 3.99
C ILE A 241 15.90 20.09 2.84
N SER A 242 16.48 20.18 1.64
CA SER A 242 15.80 20.66 0.45
C SER A 242 14.55 19.83 0.13
N ARG A 243 14.65 18.50 0.14
CA ARG A 243 13.54 17.61 -0.14
C ARG A 243 12.44 17.67 0.93
N LEU A 244 12.81 17.77 2.19
CA LEU A 244 11.82 17.97 3.27
C LEU A 244 11.18 19.37 3.20
N GLY A 245 11.92 20.38 2.74
CA GLY A 245 11.43 21.73 2.49
C GLY A 245 10.33 21.80 1.41
N GLU A 246 10.42 20.94 0.39
CA GLU A 246 9.37 20.82 -0.64
C GLU A 246 8.01 20.41 -0.07
N ILE A 247 8.00 19.64 1.03
CA ILE A 247 6.78 19.16 1.69
C ILE A 247 6.16 20.28 2.54
N THR A 248 6.99 21.05 3.24
CA THR A 248 6.52 22.08 4.19
C THR A 248 6.17 23.40 3.51
N GLY A 249 6.42 23.52 2.20
CA GLY A 249 6.26 24.78 1.45
C GLY A 249 7.27 25.87 1.87
N ARG A 250 8.19 25.55 2.78
CA ARG A 250 9.33 26.40 3.12
C ARG A 250 10.39 26.14 2.07
N GLY A 251 10.25 26.81 0.93
CA GLY A 251 11.29 26.81 -0.10
C GLY A 251 12.62 27.19 0.53
N ALA A 252 13.66 26.41 0.19
CA ALA A 252 15.04 26.57 0.59
C ALA A 252 15.21 27.32 1.92
N ILE A 253 15.29 26.59 3.03
CA ILE A 253 15.87 27.14 4.26
C ILE A 253 17.20 27.72 3.80
N ALA A 254 17.37 29.06 3.93
CA ALA A 254 18.58 29.72 3.49
C ALA A 254 19.77 28.97 4.12
N PRO A 255 20.82 28.65 3.34
CA PRO A 255 21.98 27.92 3.85
C PRO A 255 22.54 28.52 5.13
N ASP A 256 22.40 29.82 5.29
CA ASP A 256 22.86 30.56 6.45
C ASP A 256 22.10 30.24 7.75
N GLU A 257 20.79 30.05 7.70
CA GLU A 257 19.98 29.66 8.89
C GLU A 257 20.35 28.28 9.44
N VAL A 258 20.68 27.34 8.56
CA VAL A 258 21.12 25.98 8.96
C VAL A 258 22.52 26.03 9.53
N LEU A 259 23.40 26.77 8.92
CA LEU A 259 24.78 26.97 9.40
C LEU A 259 24.78 27.70 10.74
N GLU A 260 23.98 28.72 10.91
CA GLU A 260 23.86 29.48 12.17
C GLU A 260 23.33 28.63 13.32
N ASN A 261 22.34 27.76 13.06
CA ASN A 261 21.84 26.79 14.05
C ASN A 261 22.83 25.67 14.37
N ILE A 262 23.60 25.21 13.39
CA ILE A 262 24.67 24.23 13.59
C ILE A 262 25.81 24.87 14.40
N PHE A 263 26.27 26.05 14.02
CA PHE A 263 27.37 26.73 14.70
C PHE A 263 26.99 27.29 16.09
N SER A 264 25.72 27.68 16.30
CA SER A 264 25.27 28.15 17.61
C SER A 264 25.11 27.04 18.65
N LYS A 265 24.89 25.79 18.19
CA LYS A 265 24.76 24.60 19.08
C LYS A 265 26.04 23.77 19.18
N PHE A 266 26.97 23.97 18.29
CA PHE A 266 28.32 23.44 18.40
C PHE A 266 29.20 24.56 18.94
N CYS A 267 29.39 24.64 20.25
CA CYS A 267 30.48 25.40 20.82
C CYS A 267 31.80 24.85 20.23
N ILE A 268 32.27 25.51 19.15
CA ILE A 268 33.63 25.35 18.67
C ILE A 268 34.49 26.21 19.55
N GLY A 269 35.14 25.59 20.48
CA GLY A 269 36.43 25.90 21.02
C GLY A 269 36.68 27.30 21.59
N LYS A 270 36.79 27.38 22.86
CA LYS A 270 37.94 27.98 23.50
C LYS A 270 38.73 26.88 24.19
#